data_f14814e854cfbb4d053c1893d5563440
#
_entry.id   f14814e854cfbb4d053c1893d5563440
#
_cell.length_a   1.000
_cell.length_b   1.000
_cell.length_c   1.000
_cell.angle_alpha   90.00
_cell.angle_beta   90.00
_cell.angle_gamma   90.00
#
_symmetry.space_group_name_H-M   'P 1'
#
loop_
_entity.id
_entity.type
_entity.pdbx_description
1 polymer ?
#
loop_
_entity_poly.entity_id
_entity_poly.type
_entity_poly.pdbx_seq_one_letter_code
_entity_poly.pdbx_strand_id
1 'polypeptide(L)'
;MNFGKEFEKYAVKHKGISSNVLDAYVKHNVTNLTPNIIEERPMNIAVMDVYSRLMMDRIIFLGYPINDEVANIVTAQLLFLESTDRTRDIQMYINCPGGGVYAGLGMYDTMQFITPDIATICTGMAASMGAVLMCAGAKGKRTALKHSRIMMHQPSAGAGGQASDIEITVNEVKKVKQELYNIIAFHTDQPVEKVAADCDRDKWMTSTEAKEYGLIDEVLIMNQRKQNKDKK
;
A
#
# COMPACT_ATOMS: atom_id res chain seq x y z
N MET A 1 2.15 -22.44 -31.88
CA MET A 1 1.83 -21.35 -32.83
C MET A 1 2.08 -20.02 -32.10
N ASN A 2 2.81 -19.12 -32.76
CA ASN A 2 3.21 -17.86 -32.12
C ASN A 2 2.23 -16.76 -32.59
N PHE A 3 1.03 -16.78 -32.01
CA PHE A 3 -0.08 -15.86 -32.36
C PHE A 3 0.32 -14.37 -32.36
N GLY A 4 1.29 -13.97 -31.53
CA GLY A 4 1.78 -12.60 -31.48
C GLY A 4 2.44 -12.11 -32.77
N LYS A 5 3.28 -12.93 -33.40
CA LYS A 5 3.95 -12.57 -34.66
C LYS A 5 3.01 -12.53 -35.86
N GLU A 6 1.99 -13.36 -35.86
CA GLU A 6 0.98 -13.34 -36.92
C GLU A 6 0.06 -12.11 -36.84
N PHE A 7 -0.32 -11.73 -35.60
CA PHE A 7 -1.08 -10.51 -35.36
C PHE A 7 -0.26 -9.28 -35.74
N GLU A 8 1.02 -9.22 -35.37
CA GLU A 8 1.93 -8.13 -35.73
C GLU A 8 2.03 -7.95 -37.25
N LYS A 9 2.24 -9.04 -37.98
CA LYS A 9 2.25 -9.01 -39.46
C LYS A 9 0.95 -8.52 -40.05
N TYR A 10 -0.19 -8.95 -39.50
CA TYR A 10 -1.51 -8.50 -39.97
C TYR A 10 -1.72 -7.01 -39.70
N ALA A 11 -1.44 -6.54 -38.49
CA ALA A 11 -1.62 -5.15 -38.11
C ALA A 11 -0.75 -4.20 -38.94
N VAL A 12 0.53 -4.53 -39.14
CA VAL A 12 1.47 -3.69 -39.87
C VAL A 12 1.22 -3.77 -41.38
N LYS A 13 1.09 -4.98 -41.98
CA LYS A 13 1.02 -5.13 -43.43
C LYS A 13 -0.39 -4.89 -44.02
N HIS A 14 -1.44 -5.27 -43.31
CA HIS A 14 -2.79 -5.17 -43.82
C HIS A 14 -3.60 -4.00 -43.29
N LYS A 15 -3.27 -3.50 -42.07
CA LYS A 15 -3.96 -2.36 -41.46
C LYS A 15 -3.13 -1.07 -41.44
N GLY A 16 -1.87 -1.12 -41.93
CA GLY A 16 -1.01 0.05 -42.04
C GLY A 16 -0.63 0.68 -40.71
N ILE A 17 -0.76 -0.06 -39.60
CA ILE A 17 -0.36 0.44 -38.27
C ILE A 17 1.17 0.45 -38.20
N SER A 18 1.79 1.57 -37.83
CA SER A 18 3.23 1.66 -37.62
C SER A 18 3.68 0.64 -36.58
N SER A 19 4.79 -0.08 -36.83
CA SER A 19 5.36 -1.04 -35.89
C SER A 19 5.68 -0.40 -34.53
N ASN A 20 6.14 0.86 -34.52
CA ASN A 20 6.43 1.61 -33.29
C ASN A 20 5.15 1.86 -32.47
N VAL A 21 4.03 2.17 -33.13
CA VAL A 21 2.73 2.35 -32.47
C VAL A 21 2.21 1.03 -31.91
N LEU A 22 2.36 -0.06 -32.70
CA LEU A 22 1.97 -1.39 -32.26
C LEU A 22 2.82 -1.88 -31.08
N ASP A 23 4.15 -1.67 -31.13
CA ASP A 23 5.06 -2.00 -30.04
C ASP A 23 4.76 -1.20 -28.78
N ALA A 24 4.47 0.10 -28.90
CA ALA A 24 4.07 0.94 -27.77
C ALA A 24 2.75 0.45 -27.16
N TYR A 25 1.78 0.10 -27.99
CA TYR A 25 0.50 -0.46 -27.55
C TYR A 25 0.65 -1.81 -26.85
N VAL A 26 1.45 -2.72 -27.42
CA VAL A 26 1.70 -4.05 -26.85
C VAL A 26 2.47 -3.92 -25.52
N LYS A 27 3.50 -3.08 -25.45
CA LYS A 27 4.23 -2.81 -24.20
C LYS A 27 3.32 -2.22 -23.14
N HIS A 28 2.50 -1.23 -23.50
CA HIS A 28 1.56 -0.60 -22.58
C HIS A 28 0.53 -1.62 -22.03
N ASN A 29 -0.03 -2.48 -22.89
CA ASN A 29 -1.01 -3.48 -22.46
C ASN A 29 -0.38 -4.68 -21.71
N VAL A 30 0.87 -5.04 -22.02
CA VAL A 30 1.58 -6.14 -21.32
C VAL A 30 2.07 -5.70 -19.93
N THR A 31 2.40 -4.42 -19.76
CA THR A 31 2.79 -3.87 -18.45
C THR A 31 1.59 -3.43 -17.59
N ASN A 32 0.44 -3.22 -18.21
CA ASN A 32 -0.78 -2.80 -17.50
C ASN A 32 -1.53 -4.03 -16.98
N LEU A 33 -1.12 -4.51 -15.79
CA LEU A 33 -1.75 -5.66 -15.11
C LEU A 33 -3.15 -5.34 -14.55
N THR A 34 -3.59 -4.09 -14.68
CA THR A 34 -4.90 -3.67 -14.20
C THR A 34 -5.92 -3.79 -15.33
N PRO A 35 -6.98 -4.59 -15.16
CA PRO A 35 -8.05 -4.69 -16.17
C PRO A 35 -8.81 -3.37 -16.26
N ASN A 36 -9.07 -2.93 -17.49
CA ASN A 36 -9.97 -1.82 -17.75
C ASN A 36 -11.42 -2.28 -17.57
N ILE A 37 -12.24 -1.42 -16.99
CA ILE A 37 -13.69 -1.59 -16.88
C ILE A 37 -14.38 -0.55 -17.76
N ILE A 38 -15.56 -0.94 -18.28
CA ILE A 38 -16.46 -0.04 -19.01
C ILE A 38 -17.68 0.19 -18.12
N GLU A 39 -17.91 1.45 -17.75
CA GLU A 39 -19.08 1.84 -16.96
C GLU A 39 -20.02 2.68 -17.84
N GLU A 40 -21.23 2.21 -18.05
CA GLU A 40 -22.29 3.01 -18.69
C GLU A 40 -22.85 4.00 -17.68
N ARG A 41 -22.81 5.29 -18.04
CA ARG A 41 -23.47 6.35 -17.30
C ARG A 41 -24.56 6.98 -18.17
N PRO A 42 -25.58 7.62 -17.57
CA PRO A 42 -26.78 8.08 -18.33
C PRO A 42 -26.50 8.95 -19.56
N MET A 43 -25.29 9.47 -19.73
CA MET A 43 -24.92 10.32 -20.87
C MET A 43 -23.57 9.96 -21.51
N ASN A 44 -22.72 9.08 -20.93
CA ASN A 44 -21.40 8.75 -21.48
C ASN A 44 -20.91 7.37 -21.03
N ILE A 45 -20.14 6.71 -21.89
CA ILE A 45 -19.34 5.52 -21.54
C ILE A 45 -17.99 6.00 -21.05
N ALA A 46 -17.60 5.63 -19.83
CA ALA A 46 -16.26 5.88 -19.29
C ALA A 46 -15.47 4.57 -19.24
N VAL A 47 -14.29 4.58 -19.86
CA VAL A 47 -13.30 3.50 -19.72
C VAL A 47 -12.30 3.92 -18.68
N MET A 48 -12.15 3.14 -17.60
CA MET A 48 -11.19 3.41 -16.54
C MET A 48 -10.59 2.11 -16.01
N ASP A 49 -9.40 2.15 -15.43
CA ASP A 49 -8.84 1.00 -14.75
C ASP A 49 -9.54 0.74 -13.40
N VAL A 50 -9.38 -0.47 -12.88
CA VAL A 50 -10.07 -0.90 -11.66
C VAL A 50 -9.65 -0.08 -10.42
N TYR A 51 -8.39 0.37 -10.34
CA TYR A 51 -7.94 1.18 -9.20
C TYR A 51 -8.57 2.58 -9.24
N SER A 52 -8.65 3.20 -10.43
CA SER A 52 -9.35 4.47 -10.61
C SER A 52 -10.83 4.34 -10.24
N ARG A 53 -11.47 3.22 -10.59
CA ARG A 53 -12.87 2.97 -10.19
C ARG A 53 -13.02 2.81 -8.68
N LEU A 54 -12.14 2.08 -8.03
CA LEU A 54 -12.14 1.91 -6.57
C LEU A 54 -11.89 3.25 -5.86
N MET A 55 -10.99 4.09 -6.39
CA MET A 55 -10.70 5.41 -5.84
C MET A 55 -11.95 6.32 -5.84
N MET A 56 -12.87 6.18 -6.79
CA MET A 56 -14.17 6.89 -6.75
C MET A 56 -15.02 6.50 -5.54
N ASP A 57 -14.84 5.28 -5.02
CA ASP A 57 -15.47 4.80 -3.79
C ASP A 57 -14.58 5.05 -2.56
N ARG A 58 -13.54 5.89 -2.70
CA ARG A 58 -12.57 6.28 -1.67
C ARG A 58 -11.72 5.11 -1.18
N ILE A 59 -11.42 4.17 -2.08
CA ILE A 59 -10.59 3.00 -1.82
C ILE A 59 -9.23 3.17 -2.51
N ILE A 60 -8.15 3.13 -1.73
CA ILE A 60 -6.77 3.10 -2.19
C ILE A 60 -6.22 1.69 -1.97
N PHE A 61 -5.43 1.19 -2.91
CA PHE A 61 -4.81 -0.12 -2.82
C PHE A 61 -3.28 0.00 -2.82
N LEU A 62 -2.64 -0.24 -1.65
CA LEU A 62 -1.20 -0.31 -1.51
C LEU A 62 -0.76 -1.78 -1.66
N GLY A 63 -0.53 -2.19 -2.91
CA GLY A 63 -0.23 -3.58 -3.29
C GLY A 63 1.20 -3.82 -3.78
N TYR A 64 2.11 -2.85 -3.61
CA TYR A 64 3.48 -2.88 -4.14
C TYR A 64 4.51 -2.55 -3.06
N PRO A 65 5.80 -2.91 -3.27
CA PRO A 65 6.89 -2.37 -2.48
C PRO A 65 6.90 -0.83 -2.54
N ILE A 66 7.15 -0.19 -1.40
CA ILE A 66 7.17 1.27 -1.28
C ILE A 66 8.47 1.81 -1.88
N ASN A 67 8.32 2.63 -2.91
CA ASN A 67 9.35 3.46 -3.50
C ASN A 67 8.80 4.87 -3.69
N ASP A 68 9.60 5.79 -4.22
CA ASP A 68 9.19 7.19 -4.41
C ASP A 68 7.99 7.33 -5.36
N GLU A 69 7.92 6.50 -6.40
CA GLU A 69 6.81 6.52 -7.36
C GLU A 69 5.49 6.11 -6.68
N VAL A 70 5.48 4.98 -5.98
CA VAL A 70 4.32 4.49 -5.23
C VAL A 70 3.88 5.51 -4.17
N ALA A 71 4.83 6.08 -3.43
CA ALA A 71 4.56 7.08 -2.41
C ALA A 71 3.93 8.35 -3.00
N ASN A 72 4.45 8.85 -4.10
CA ASN A 72 3.90 10.02 -4.79
C ASN A 72 2.47 9.76 -5.30
N ILE A 73 2.20 8.58 -5.86
CA ILE A 73 0.86 8.19 -6.33
C ILE A 73 -0.13 8.15 -5.16
N VAL A 74 0.22 7.44 -4.07
CA VAL A 74 -0.67 7.32 -2.91
C VAL A 74 -0.89 8.67 -2.23
N THR A 75 0.16 9.48 -2.07
CA THR A 75 0.06 10.85 -1.55
C THR A 75 -0.89 11.70 -2.40
N ALA A 76 -0.74 11.66 -3.72
CA ALA A 76 -1.63 12.39 -4.63
C ALA A 76 -3.09 11.92 -4.52
N GLN A 77 -3.32 10.60 -4.39
CA GLN A 77 -4.66 10.03 -4.17
C GLN A 77 -5.28 10.48 -2.85
N LEU A 78 -4.50 10.50 -1.76
CA LEU A 78 -4.96 10.98 -0.45
C LEU A 78 -5.40 12.45 -0.51
N LEU A 79 -4.56 13.32 -1.08
CA LEU A 79 -4.86 14.74 -1.24
C LEU A 79 -6.07 14.98 -2.16
N PHE A 80 -6.19 14.22 -3.24
CA PHE A 80 -7.35 14.28 -4.13
C PHE A 80 -8.64 13.90 -3.40
N LEU A 81 -8.62 12.80 -2.64
CA LEU A 81 -9.79 12.34 -1.89
C LEU A 81 -10.18 13.32 -0.78
N GLU A 82 -9.22 13.95 -0.10
CA GLU A 82 -9.51 15.04 0.82
C GLU A 82 -10.18 16.22 0.12
N SER A 83 -9.66 16.62 -1.06
CA SER A 83 -10.23 17.76 -1.81
C SER A 83 -11.66 17.52 -2.28
N THR A 84 -12.05 16.26 -2.49
CA THR A 84 -13.41 15.89 -2.94
C THR A 84 -14.41 15.80 -1.78
N ASP A 85 -13.99 15.29 -0.63
CA ASP A 85 -14.84 15.17 0.55
C ASP A 85 -13.97 15.01 1.82
N ARG A 86 -14.05 15.96 2.73
CA ARG A 86 -13.26 15.98 3.98
C ARG A 86 -13.91 15.21 5.13
N THR A 87 -15.13 14.72 4.96
CA THR A 87 -15.92 14.14 6.05
C THR A 87 -15.98 12.62 6.02
N ARG A 88 -15.83 12.03 4.85
CA ARG A 88 -15.89 10.58 4.67
C ARG A 88 -14.52 9.94 4.79
N ASP A 89 -14.47 8.79 5.43
CA ASP A 89 -13.27 7.97 5.56
C ASP A 89 -12.69 7.58 4.20
N ILE A 90 -11.37 7.37 4.20
CA ILE A 90 -10.63 6.75 3.11
C ILE A 90 -10.26 5.33 3.54
N GLN A 91 -10.50 4.34 2.69
CA GLN A 91 -10.13 2.95 2.94
C GLN A 91 -8.82 2.64 2.23
N MET A 92 -7.78 2.25 2.97
CA MET A 92 -6.50 1.83 2.41
C MET A 92 -6.31 0.34 2.61
N TYR A 93 -6.40 -0.41 1.50
CA TYR A 93 -6.12 -1.85 1.48
C TYR A 93 -4.62 -2.07 1.30
N ILE A 94 -4.02 -2.84 2.21
CA ILE A 94 -2.58 -3.03 2.29
C ILE A 94 -2.22 -4.49 2.05
N ASN A 95 -1.39 -4.73 1.02
CA ASN A 95 -0.69 -5.97 0.76
C ASN A 95 0.75 -5.62 0.32
N CYS A 96 1.57 -5.20 1.28
CA CYS A 96 2.82 -4.50 1.04
C CYS A 96 3.98 -5.10 1.87
N PRO A 97 5.10 -5.46 1.24
CA PRO A 97 6.28 -5.96 1.92
C PRO A 97 7.12 -4.87 2.62
N GLY A 98 6.72 -3.61 2.52
CA GLY A 98 7.51 -2.46 2.96
C GLY A 98 8.32 -1.84 1.83
N GLY A 99 9.42 -1.16 2.16
CA GLY A 99 10.29 -0.50 1.18
C GLY A 99 10.98 0.75 1.71
N GLY A 100 11.12 1.78 0.88
CA GLY A 100 11.83 3.00 1.19
C GLY A 100 11.26 3.74 2.40
N VAL A 101 12.10 4.00 3.40
CA VAL A 101 11.65 4.59 4.67
C VAL A 101 11.18 6.02 4.46
N TYR A 102 11.94 6.86 3.77
CA TYR A 102 11.55 8.27 3.53
C TYR A 102 10.28 8.37 2.67
N ALA A 103 10.17 7.52 1.64
CA ALA A 103 8.97 7.42 0.83
C ALA A 103 7.74 7.05 1.69
N GLY A 104 7.90 6.09 2.59
CA GLY A 104 6.86 5.68 3.52
C GLY A 104 6.53 6.72 4.58
N LEU A 105 7.51 7.46 5.11
CA LEU A 105 7.28 8.56 6.05
C LEU A 105 6.48 9.69 5.40
N GLY A 106 6.76 10.03 4.13
CA GLY A 106 5.95 11.00 3.38
C GLY A 106 4.48 10.58 3.24
N MET A 107 4.23 9.28 3.01
CA MET A 107 2.87 8.72 3.02
C MET A 107 2.25 8.80 4.43
N TYR A 108 3.01 8.41 5.47
CA TYR A 108 2.58 8.47 6.86
C TYR A 108 2.15 9.88 7.26
N ASP A 109 3.03 10.86 7.02
CA ASP A 109 2.74 12.26 7.35
C ASP A 109 1.51 12.77 6.62
N THR A 110 1.34 12.40 5.35
CA THR A 110 0.14 12.75 4.58
C THR A 110 -1.10 12.12 5.19
N MET A 111 -1.04 10.84 5.60
CA MET A 111 -2.15 10.17 6.29
C MET A 111 -2.56 10.88 7.58
N GLN A 112 -1.60 11.42 8.33
CA GLN A 112 -1.88 12.15 9.58
C GLN A 112 -2.30 13.61 9.34
N PHE A 113 -1.90 14.19 8.21
CA PHE A 113 -2.15 15.60 7.88
C PHE A 113 -3.55 15.87 7.36
N ILE A 114 -4.09 14.96 6.52
CA ILE A 114 -5.42 15.13 5.92
C ILE A 114 -6.54 14.97 6.93
N THR A 115 -7.67 15.64 6.66
CA THR A 115 -8.83 15.64 7.56
C THR A 115 -9.59 14.31 7.65
N PRO A 116 -9.81 13.56 6.54
CA PRO A 116 -10.51 12.27 6.59
C PRO A 116 -9.76 11.23 7.41
N ASP A 117 -10.48 10.45 8.21
CA ASP A 117 -9.92 9.25 8.82
C ASP A 117 -9.51 8.23 7.77
N ILE A 118 -8.37 7.57 7.99
CA ILE A 118 -7.92 6.49 7.13
C ILE A 118 -8.17 5.16 7.82
N ALA A 119 -9.09 4.37 7.27
CA ALA A 119 -9.30 2.99 7.67
C ALA A 119 -8.31 2.09 6.92
N THR A 120 -7.45 1.37 7.66
CA THR A 120 -6.45 0.47 7.08
C THR A 120 -6.91 -0.98 7.16
N ILE A 121 -6.74 -1.72 6.05
CA ILE A 121 -7.17 -3.12 5.92
C ILE A 121 -6.03 -3.97 5.36
N CYS A 122 -5.42 -4.82 6.16
CA CYS A 122 -4.42 -5.77 5.68
C CYS A 122 -5.07 -6.97 5.00
N THR A 123 -4.76 -7.21 3.71
CA THR A 123 -5.36 -8.28 2.90
C THR A 123 -4.43 -9.46 2.60
N GLY A 124 -3.19 -9.39 2.96
CA GLY A 124 -2.20 -10.45 2.74
C GLY A 124 -1.03 -10.25 3.68
N MET A 125 -0.27 -9.21 3.44
CA MET A 125 0.90 -8.87 4.25
C MET A 125 1.02 -7.37 4.45
N ALA A 126 1.41 -6.96 5.65
CA ALA A 126 1.88 -5.62 5.94
C ALA A 126 3.21 -5.75 6.70
N ALA A 127 4.33 -5.57 5.99
CA ALA A 127 5.65 -5.81 6.55
C ALA A 127 6.51 -4.54 6.54
N SER A 128 7.42 -4.40 7.51
CA SER A 128 8.38 -3.29 7.57
C SER A 128 7.66 -1.93 7.52
N MET A 129 7.98 -1.07 6.58
CA MET A 129 7.29 0.22 6.40
C MET A 129 5.78 0.03 6.10
N GLY A 130 5.37 -1.09 5.51
CA GLY A 130 3.96 -1.44 5.33
C GLY A 130 3.23 -1.68 6.68
N ALA A 131 3.91 -2.21 7.70
CA ALA A 131 3.35 -2.36 9.04
C ALA A 131 3.21 -1.01 9.76
N VAL A 132 4.14 -0.08 9.53
CA VAL A 132 4.06 1.30 10.03
C VAL A 132 2.82 1.99 9.47
N LEU A 133 2.60 1.93 8.15
CA LEU A 133 1.41 2.51 7.53
C LEU A 133 0.12 1.80 7.97
N MET A 134 0.19 0.49 8.23
CA MET A 134 -0.95 -0.28 8.73
C MET A 134 -1.40 0.21 10.10
N CYS A 135 -0.48 0.37 11.05
CA CYS A 135 -0.81 0.84 12.39
C CYS A 135 -1.14 2.34 12.45
N ALA A 136 -0.74 3.10 11.41
CA ALA A 136 -1.00 4.55 11.30
C ALA A 136 -2.45 4.91 10.92
N GLY A 137 -3.30 3.92 10.62
CA GLY A 137 -4.74 4.14 10.42
C GLY A 137 -5.43 4.71 11.66
N ALA A 138 -6.61 5.28 11.47
CA ALA A 138 -7.40 5.84 12.57
C ALA A 138 -7.75 4.76 13.60
N LYS A 139 -7.61 5.09 14.89
CA LYS A 139 -7.89 4.16 15.99
C LYS A 139 -9.34 3.65 15.93
N GLY A 140 -9.51 2.35 16.03
CA GLY A 140 -10.79 1.66 15.85
C GLY A 140 -11.11 1.30 14.40
N LYS A 141 -10.29 1.72 13.41
CA LYS A 141 -10.50 1.49 11.98
C LYS A 141 -9.37 0.72 11.30
N ARG A 142 -8.46 0.11 12.10
CA ARG A 142 -7.35 -0.69 11.61
C ARG A 142 -7.72 -2.17 11.67
N THR A 143 -7.79 -2.83 10.52
CA THR A 143 -8.29 -4.21 10.45
C THR A 143 -7.38 -5.10 9.61
N ALA A 144 -7.43 -6.41 9.85
CA ALA A 144 -6.73 -7.39 9.02
C ALA A 144 -7.61 -8.61 8.75
N LEU A 145 -7.47 -9.18 7.56
CA LEU A 145 -8.10 -10.47 7.25
C LEU A 145 -7.43 -11.58 8.08
N LYS A 146 -8.20 -12.63 8.41
CA LYS A 146 -7.79 -13.72 9.32
C LYS A 146 -6.41 -14.32 9.05
N HIS A 147 -6.04 -14.47 7.81
CA HIS A 147 -4.78 -15.12 7.41
C HIS A 147 -3.66 -14.15 7.04
N SER A 148 -3.88 -12.85 7.22
CA SER A 148 -2.85 -11.83 6.99
C SER A 148 -1.68 -11.98 7.96
N ARG A 149 -0.54 -11.43 7.56
CA ARG A 149 0.68 -11.37 8.37
C ARG A 149 1.15 -9.92 8.50
N ILE A 150 1.56 -9.58 9.69
CA ILE A 150 2.13 -8.25 9.98
C ILE A 150 3.53 -8.47 10.53
N MET A 151 4.51 -7.73 10.01
CA MET A 151 5.90 -7.88 10.44
C MET A 151 6.54 -6.53 10.72
N MET A 152 7.17 -6.43 11.87
CA MET A 152 7.97 -5.28 12.28
C MET A 152 9.44 -5.67 12.35
N HIS A 153 10.31 -4.76 11.99
CA HIS A 153 11.75 -4.85 12.21
C HIS A 153 12.41 -3.47 12.15
N GLN A 154 13.68 -3.39 12.58
CA GLN A 154 14.45 -2.18 12.43
C GLN A 154 14.78 -1.86 10.97
N PRO A 155 14.97 -0.58 10.60
CA PRO A 155 15.37 -0.23 9.25
C PRO A 155 16.74 -0.81 8.91
N SER A 156 16.90 -1.28 7.67
CA SER A 156 18.19 -1.70 7.12
C SER A 156 18.74 -0.59 6.21
N ALA A 157 20.05 -0.35 6.31
CA ALA A 157 20.72 0.61 5.44
C ALA A 157 22.11 0.12 5.10
N GLY A 158 22.64 0.57 3.95
CA GLY A 158 24.02 0.45 3.58
C GLY A 158 24.71 1.81 3.64
N ALA A 159 25.99 1.84 4.02
CA ALA A 159 26.81 3.03 3.97
C ALA A 159 28.13 2.73 3.26
N GLY A 160 28.64 3.68 2.48
CA GLY A 160 29.89 3.56 1.77
C GLY A 160 30.50 4.96 1.51
N GLY A 161 31.78 5.03 1.22
CA GLY A 161 32.49 6.29 0.99
C GLY A 161 33.58 6.57 2.03
N GLN A 162 33.86 7.84 2.28
CA GLN A 162 34.84 8.27 3.29
C GLN A 162 34.29 8.00 4.70
N ALA A 163 35.18 7.83 5.69
CA ALA A 163 34.80 7.54 7.07
C ALA A 163 33.79 8.53 7.62
N SER A 164 33.99 9.82 7.38
CA SER A 164 33.07 10.87 7.83
C SER A 164 31.66 10.75 7.20
N ASP A 165 31.58 10.37 5.92
CA ASP A 165 30.30 10.18 5.23
C ASP A 165 29.56 8.95 5.76
N ILE A 166 30.30 7.89 6.10
CA ILE A 166 29.75 6.71 6.77
C ILE A 166 29.18 7.06 8.13
N GLU A 167 29.89 7.86 8.94
CA GLU A 167 29.41 8.32 10.26
C GLU A 167 28.13 9.15 10.14
N ILE A 168 28.07 10.09 9.20
CA ILE A 168 26.88 10.90 8.92
C ILE A 168 25.70 9.98 8.59
N THR A 169 25.89 9.03 7.68
CA THR A 169 24.85 8.08 7.27
C THR A 169 24.37 7.22 8.43
N VAL A 170 25.29 6.67 9.24
CA VAL A 170 24.96 5.87 10.42
C VAL A 170 24.17 6.68 11.44
N ASN A 171 24.55 7.93 11.68
CA ASN A 171 23.84 8.80 12.62
C ASN A 171 22.43 9.12 12.13
N GLU A 172 22.22 9.31 10.82
CA GLU A 172 20.90 9.55 10.25
C GLU A 172 20.02 8.30 10.36
N VAL A 173 20.57 7.11 10.04
CA VAL A 173 19.84 5.83 10.21
C VAL A 173 19.40 5.61 11.66
N LYS A 174 20.24 5.97 12.64
CA LYS A 174 19.88 5.89 14.07
C LYS A 174 18.69 6.80 14.42
N LYS A 175 18.65 8.02 13.87
CA LYS A 175 17.54 8.97 14.10
C LYS A 175 16.24 8.40 13.50
N VAL A 176 16.27 8.01 12.23
CA VAL A 176 15.13 7.42 11.54
C VAL A 176 14.64 6.14 12.25
N LYS A 177 15.56 5.29 12.72
CA LYS A 177 15.21 4.11 13.51
C LYS A 177 14.40 4.48 14.76
N GLN A 178 14.87 5.50 15.50
CA GLN A 178 14.17 5.96 16.71
C GLN A 178 12.81 6.58 16.38
N GLU A 179 12.72 7.32 15.29
CA GLU A 179 11.46 7.91 14.82
C GLU A 179 10.42 6.85 14.48
N LEU A 180 10.79 5.80 13.74
CA LEU A 180 9.90 4.68 13.44
C LEU A 180 9.42 3.95 14.70
N TYR A 181 10.30 3.78 15.69
CA TYR A 181 9.91 3.17 16.95
C TYR A 181 8.92 4.04 17.73
N ASN A 182 9.11 5.36 17.73
CA ASN A 182 8.19 6.30 18.36
C ASN A 182 6.82 6.29 17.67
N ILE A 183 6.79 6.23 16.33
CA ILE A 183 5.55 6.12 15.55
C ILE A 183 4.79 4.83 15.92
N ILE A 184 5.46 3.68 15.90
CA ILE A 184 4.83 2.41 16.25
C ILE A 184 4.34 2.44 17.71
N ALA A 185 5.16 2.92 18.65
CA ALA A 185 4.80 3.04 20.05
C ALA A 185 3.56 3.91 20.26
N PHE A 186 3.49 5.06 19.57
CA PHE A 186 2.36 5.99 19.61
C PHE A 186 1.05 5.32 19.13
N HIS A 187 1.09 4.59 18.01
CA HIS A 187 -0.11 3.97 17.46
C HIS A 187 -0.55 2.69 18.14
N THR A 188 0.37 2.01 18.85
CA THR A 188 0.10 0.71 19.51
C THR A 188 -0.13 0.81 21.00
N ASP A 189 0.08 1.99 21.60
CA ASP A 189 0.10 2.21 23.04
C ASP A 189 1.16 1.32 23.77
N GLN A 190 2.21 0.87 23.04
CA GLN A 190 3.32 0.09 23.62
C GLN A 190 4.46 1.00 24.08
N PRO A 191 5.20 0.63 25.15
CA PRO A 191 6.44 1.33 25.49
C PRO A 191 7.46 1.29 24.34
N VAL A 192 8.15 2.41 24.09
CA VAL A 192 9.11 2.50 22.97
C VAL A 192 10.27 1.52 23.15
N GLU A 193 10.69 1.22 24.37
CA GLU A 193 11.72 0.24 24.69
C GLU A 193 11.29 -1.18 24.28
N LYS A 194 10.00 -1.50 24.48
CA LYS A 194 9.44 -2.78 24.04
C LYS A 194 9.40 -2.87 22.52
N VAL A 195 8.97 -1.80 21.85
CA VAL A 195 8.98 -1.73 20.37
C VAL A 195 10.41 -1.90 19.85
N ALA A 196 11.38 -1.23 20.46
CA ALA A 196 12.78 -1.33 20.07
C ALA A 196 13.35 -2.75 20.23
N ALA A 197 13.02 -3.43 21.33
CA ALA A 197 13.41 -4.83 21.56
C ALA A 197 12.74 -5.78 20.56
N ASP A 198 11.46 -5.59 20.30
CA ASP A 198 10.66 -6.41 19.38
C ASP A 198 11.07 -6.22 17.91
N CYS A 199 11.54 -5.03 17.54
CA CYS A 199 12.00 -4.71 16.18
C CYS A 199 13.48 -5.04 15.93
N ASP A 200 14.23 -5.58 16.91
CA ASP A 200 15.64 -5.91 16.69
C ASP A 200 15.84 -6.95 15.58
N ARG A 201 14.92 -7.86 15.43
CA ARG A 201 14.81 -8.83 14.35
C ARG A 201 13.39 -8.88 13.81
N ASP A 202 13.18 -9.59 12.70
CA ASP A 202 11.88 -9.75 12.09
C ASP A 202 10.88 -10.35 13.08
N LYS A 203 9.95 -9.55 13.54
CA LYS A 203 8.85 -9.98 14.40
C LYS A 203 7.58 -10.18 13.56
N TRP A 204 7.38 -11.40 13.12
CA TRP A 204 6.18 -11.81 12.42
C TRP A 204 5.01 -12.07 13.36
N MET A 205 3.84 -11.57 13.01
CA MET A 205 2.61 -11.73 13.77
C MET A 205 1.47 -12.18 12.86
N THR A 206 0.64 -13.09 13.36
CA THR A 206 -0.68 -13.36 12.84
C THR A 206 -1.58 -12.14 13.08
N SER A 207 -2.74 -12.09 12.42
CA SER A 207 -3.70 -11.00 12.66
C SER A 207 -4.17 -10.93 14.12
N THR A 208 -4.29 -12.08 14.80
CA THR A 208 -4.67 -12.14 16.22
C THR A 208 -3.57 -11.53 17.11
N GLU A 209 -2.32 -11.97 16.92
CA GLU A 209 -1.17 -11.44 17.67
C GLU A 209 -0.96 -9.93 17.39
N ALA A 210 -1.18 -9.48 16.16
CA ALA A 210 -1.11 -8.06 15.80
C ALA A 210 -2.19 -7.22 16.48
N LYS A 211 -3.40 -7.79 16.68
CA LYS A 211 -4.45 -7.16 17.47
C LYS A 211 -4.06 -7.08 18.95
N GLU A 212 -3.55 -8.15 19.53
CA GLU A 212 -3.09 -8.17 20.93
C GLU A 212 -1.93 -7.21 21.16
N TYR A 213 -1.09 -7.00 20.15
CA TYR A 213 0.00 -6.03 20.19
C TYR A 213 -0.48 -4.57 20.07
N GLY A 214 -1.64 -4.33 19.46
CA GLY A 214 -2.19 -3.00 19.21
C GLY A 214 -1.91 -2.42 17.82
N LEU A 215 -1.31 -3.22 16.90
CA LEU A 215 -1.07 -2.79 15.52
C LEU A 215 -2.36 -2.67 14.71
N ILE A 216 -3.38 -3.45 15.08
CA ILE A 216 -4.73 -3.39 14.51
C ILE A 216 -5.78 -3.44 15.61
N ASP A 217 -7.00 -3.05 15.27
CA ASP A 217 -8.13 -3.00 16.19
C ASP A 217 -9.03 -4.23 16.08
N GLU A 218 -9.17 -4.82 14.85
CA GLU A 218 -10.07 -5.94 14.62
C GLU A 218 -9.54 -6.94 13.59
N VAL A 219 -9.87 -8.22 13.79
CA VAL A 219 -9.61 -9.31 12.83
C VAL A 219 -10.90 -9.66 12.11
N LEU A 220 -10.93 -9.45 10.78
CA LEU A 220 -12.07 -9.78 9.93
C LEU A 220 -12.04 -11.27 9.58
N ILE A 221 -12.95 -12.06 10.18
CA ILE A 221 -12.95 -13.52 10.04
C ILE A 221 -13.79 -13.97 8.84
N MET A 222 -15.02 -13.50 8.73
CA MET A 222 -15.95 -13.87 7.68
C MET A 222 -17.06 -12.83 7.53
N ASN A 223 -17.57 -12.69 6.31
CA ASN A 223 -18.72 -11.82 6.07
C ASN A 223 -19.95 -12.34 6.83
N GLN A 224 -20.58 -11.47 7.61
CA GLN A 224 -21.75 -11.80 8.44
C GLN A 224 -22.88 -12.48 7.66
N ARG A 225 -23.09 -12.15 6.38
CA ARG A 225 -24.08 -12.80 5.52
C ARG A 225 -23.77 -14.28 5.26
N LYS A 226 -22.47 -14.66 5.26
CA LYS A 226 -22.06 -16.09 5.13
C LYS A 226 -22.23 -16.84 6.45
N GLN A 227 -21.95 -16.20 7.59
CA GLN A 227 -22.13 -16.83 8.91
C GLN A 227 -23.59 -17.18 9.19
N ASN A 228 -24.55 -16.39 8.69
CA ASN A 228 -25.98 -16.66 8.88
C ASN A 228 -26.53 -17.74 7.95
N LYS A 229 -25.82 -18.16 6.88
CA LYS A 229 -26.22 -19.27 6.01
C LYS A 229 -25.88 -20.65 6.60
N ASP A 230 -24.80 -20.73 7.39
CA ASP A 230 -24.35 -21.97 8.03
C ASP A 230 -25.13 -22.30 9.32
N LYS A 231 -26.03 -21.39 9.73
CA LYS A 231 -26.91 -21.57 10.90
C LYS A 231 -28.37 -21.92 10.54
N LYS A 232 -28.66 -22.10 9.25
CA LYS A 232 -29.96 -22.58 8.73
C LYS A 232 -29.79 -23.95 8.11
#